data_561a3be1c109a08dff798380a34c69dc
#
_entry.id   561a3be1c109a08dff798380a34c69dc
#
_cell.length_a   1.000
_cell.length_b   1.000
_cell.length_c   1.000
_cell.angle_alpha   90.00
_cell.angle_beta   90.00
_cell.angle_gamma   90.00
#
_symmetry.space_group_name_H-M   'P 1'
#
loop_
_entity.id
_entity.type
_entity.pdbx_description
1 polymer ?
#
loop_
_entity_poly.entity_id
_entity_poly.type
_entity_poly.pdbx_seq_one_letter_code
_entity_poly.pdbx_strand_id
1 'polypeptide(L)'
;MIQDLLALKEKKCCINRDYIPNEIDTRIIKRCKTNDNIAEFLKAGCYMKLDDCIKYLPPIKLPKCKMIILSATLDQTIYEIFFPTRNIIYHEVKQAAYTGNLIQYPAYSMSRTAIKNIVLDENSDYPTLSMLFEKIISHTNNVVYGITFKRYEEALPLGYTLHFGNLTGTDYLSGKNGIIIGTSHFPTYLYELIAYSVGISEKSKNSYKNRQVSYKGYDFIMMSYKNKILQKIQLYLISSELEQAVGRSRLLRTNSTVYVFSNFPCNQATFCNIDYLKDADDPEGNIDNYLINTMFF
;
A
#
# COMPACT_ATOMS: atom_id res chain seq x y z
N MET A 1 -29.28 7.76 16.32
CA MET A 1 -27.87 7.42 15.97
C MET A 1 -27.64 5.93 15.73
N ILE A 2 -27.70 5.03 16.74
CA ILE A 2 -27.40 3.58 16.51
C ILE A 2 -28.37 2.98 15.49
N GLN A 3 -29.67 3.24 15.61
CA GLN A 3 -30.67 2.74 14.64
C GLN A 3 -30.43 3.30 13.25
N ASP A 4 -30.06 4.57 13.13
CA ASP A 4 -29.75 5.22 11.86
C ASP A 4 -28.49 4.61 11.22
N LEU A 5 -27.47 4.29 12.02
CA LEU A 5 -26.27 3.61 11.57
C LEU A 5 -26.55 2.18 11.09
N LEU A 6 -27.43 1.47 11.79
CA LEU A 6 -27.87 0.12 11.37
C LEU A 6 -28.68 0.14 10.07
N ALA A 7 -29.43 1.22 9.82
CA ALA A 7 -30.21 1.41 8.60
C ALA A 7 -29.37 1.87 7.39
N LEU A 8 -28.06 2.15 7.56
CA LEU A 8 -27.20 2.56 6.47
C LEU A 8 -27.12 1.49 5.38
N LYS A 9 -27.14 1.96 4.15
CA LYS A 9 -26.91 1.09 2.99
C LYS A 9 -25.44 0.61 2.99
N GLU A 10 -25.28 -0.70 2.80
CA GLU A 10 -24.00 -1.35 2.72
C GLU A 10 -23.10 -0.73 1.63
N LYS A 11 -21.83 -0.53 1.94
CA LYS A 11 -20.79 0.03 1.05
C LYS A 11 -21.10 1.41 0.45
N LYS A 12 -22.03 2.15 1.05
CA LYS A 12 -22.30 3.54 0.67
C LYS A 12 -21.47 4.49 1.53
N CYS A 13 -20.65 5.34 0.91
CA CYS A 13 -19.98 6.44 1.60
C CYS A 13 -20.98 7.51 2.02
N CYS A 14 -20.82 8.03 3.23
CA CYS A 14 -21.62 9.10 3.81
C CYS A 14 -20.72 10.19 4.33
N ILE A 15 -21.15 11.47 4.19
CA ILE A 15 -20.49 12.62 4.81
C ILE A 15 -21.08 12.79 6.19
N ASN A 16 -20.23 13.02 7.18
CA ASN A 16 -20.66 13.20 8.56
C ASN A 16 -21.10 14.66 8.83
N ARG A 17 -21.87 15.27 7.92
CA ARG A 17 -22.41 16.61 8.11
C ARG A 17 -23.65 16.63 8.99
N ASP A 18 -24.37 15.50 9.00
CA ASP A 18 -25.66 15.36 9.69
C ASP A 18 -25.50 14.92 11.14
N TYR A 19 -24.30 14.50 11.53
CA TYR A 19 -23.93 14.11 12.89
C TYR A 19 -22.95 15.12 13.50
N ILE A 20 -23.31 16.40 13.47
CA ILE A 20 -22.66 17.37 14.37
C ILE A 20 -23.12 16.98 15.77
N PRO A 21 -22.22 16.55 16.67
CA PRO A 21 -22.61 16.22 18.03
C PRO A 21 -23.27 17.44 18.64
N ASN A 22 -24.53 17.33 19.02
CA ASN A 22 -25.14 18.28 19.89
C ASN A 22 -24.30 18.34 21.18
N GLU A 23 -24.33 19.44 21.92
CA GLU A 23 -23.60 19.55 23.20
C GLU A 23 -23.88 18.38 24.15
N ILE A 24 -25.05 17.76 24.02
CA ILE A 24 -25.47 16.56 24.75
C ILE A 24 -24.61 15.35 24.38
N ASP A 25 -24.32 15.13 23.11
CA ASP A 25 -23.53 13.97 22.65
C ASP A 25 -22.07 14.09 23.10
N THR A 26 -21.52 15.30 23.11
CA THR A 26 -20.17 15.54 23.63
C THR A 26 -20.09 15.35 25.15
N ARG A 27 -21.15 15.63 25.92
CA ARG A 27 -21.22 15.36 27.35
C ARG A 27 -21.36 13.87 27.66
N ILE A 28 -22.15 13.15 26.88
CA ILE A 28 -22.29 11.68 26.99
C ILE A 28 -20.95 11.00 26.67
N ILE A 29 -20.27 11.42 25.59
CA ILE A 29 -18.96 10.88 25.21
C ILE A 29 -17.90 11.12 26.29
N LYS A 30 -17.86 12.32 26.87
CA LYS A 30 -16.96 12.63 28.00
C LYS A 30 -17.25 11.80 29.25
N ARG A 31 -18.47 11.35 29.45
CA ARG A 31 -18.88 10.49 30.57
C ARG A 31 -18.68 9.01 30.30
N CYS A 32 -18.79 8.58 29.04
CA CYS A 32 -18.48 7.23 28.62
C CYS A 32 -16.95 7.07 28.49
N LYS A 33 -16.28 6.79 29.62
CA LYS A 33 -14.83 6.56 29.70
C LYS A 33 -14.31 5.39 28.84
N THR A 34 -15.14 4.76 28.00
CA THR A 34 -14.88 3.42 27.51
C THR A 34 -14.77 3.25 26.00
N ASN A 35 -14.90 4.31 25.19
CA ASN A 35 -14.79 4.06 23.74
C ASN A 35 -14.26 5.28 22.96
N ASP A 36 -12.94 5.40 22.89
CA ASP A 36 -12.25 6.39 22.06
C ASP A 36 -12.72 6.35 20.60
N ASN A 37 -13.08 5.16 20.09
CA ASN A 37 -13.58 4.95 18.74
C ASN A 37 -14.89 5.69 18.42
N ILE A 38 -15.81 5.83 19.37
CA ILE A 38 -17.07 6.58 19.19
C ILE A 38 -16.77 8.08 19.09
N ALA A 39 -15.89 8.57 19.95
CA ALA A 39 -15.49 9.98 19.96
C ALA A 39 -14.77 10.36 18.64
N GLU A 40 -13.92 9.47 18.15
CA GLU A 40 -13.23 9.65 16.86
C GLU A 40 -14.21 9.55 15.67
N PHE A 41 -15.14 8.61 15.70
CA PHE A 41 -16.19 8.49 14.69
C PHE A 41 -17.04 9.75 14.58
N LEU A 42 -17.42 10.36 15.70
CA LEU A 42 -18.22 11.60 15.72
C LEU A 42 -17.46 12.80 15.13
N LYS A 43 -16.13 12.75 15.12
CA LYS A 43 -15.27 13.74 14.46
C LYS A 43 -14.99 13.41 12.99
N ALA A 44 -15.40 12.22 12.53
CA ALA A 44 -15.07 11.74 11.18
C ALA A 44 -15.63 12.66 10.09
N GLY A 45 -14.85 12.84 9.03
CA GLY A 45 -15.29 13.60 7.86
C GLY A 45 -16.23 12.81 6.96
N CYS A 46 -15.98 11.52 6.83
CA CYS A 46 -16.82 10.57 6.08
C CYS A 46 -16.70 9.16 6.66
N TYR A 47 -17.69 8.34 6.34
CA TYR A 47 -17.78 6.96 6.83
C TYR A 47 -18.50 6.05 5.83
N MET A 48 -18.38 4.74 6.03
CA MET A 48 -19.03 3.70 5.24
C MET A 48 -19.34 2.51 6.14
N LYS A 49 -20.52 1.92 5.98
CA LYS A 49 -20.85 0.64 6.60
C LYS A 49 -20.27 -0.51 5.79
N LEU A 50 -19.60 -1.43 6.45
CA LEU A 50 -19.10 -2.68 5.89
C LEU A 50 -19.44 -3.81 6.85
N ASP A 51 -20.28 -4.73 6.40
CA ASP A 51 -20.78 -5.84 7.21
C ASP A 51 -21.28 -5.32 8.57
N ASP A 52 -20.73 -5.78 9.67
CA ASP A 52 -21.12 -5.38 11.02
C ASP A 52 -20.33 -4.21 11.58
N CYS A 53 -19.57 -3.48 10.75
CA CYS A 53 -18.73 -2.39 11.23
C CYS A 53 -18.87 -1.10 10.40
N ILE A 54 -18.57 0.01 11.04
CA ILE A 54 -18.45 1.31 10.39
C ILE A 54 -16.96 1.64 10.22
N LYS A 55 -16.55 1.85 8.98
CA LYS A 55 -15.23 2.38 8.64
C LYS A 55 -15.35 3.88 8.43
N TYR A 56 -14.45 4.65 9.00
CA TYR A 56 -14.48 6.12 8.92
C TYR A 56 -13.09 6.71 8.75
N LEU A 57 -13.05 7.92 8.23
CA LEU A 57 -11.84 8.73 8.17
C LEU A 57 -12.01 9.99 9.02
N PRO A 58 -11.05 10.32 9.88
CA PRO A 58 -11.01 11.64 10.51
C PRO A 58 -10.87 12.70 9.42
N PRO A 59 -11.39 13.91 9.65
CA PRO A 59 -11.26 14.99 8.68
C PRO A 59 -9.79 15.39 8.55
N ILE A 60 -9.30 15.44 7.33
CA ILE A 60 -7.95 15.94 7.04
C ILE A 60 -7.97 17.46 7.18
N LYS A 61 -7.45 17.98 8.28
CA LYS A 61 -7.39 19.42 8.56
C LYS A 61 -5.95 19.86 8.75
N LEU A 62 -5.47 20.71 7.88
CA LEU A 62 -4.21 21.42 8.09
C LEU A 62 -4.46 22.70 8.91
N PRO A 63 -3.53 23.09 9.79
CA PRO A 63 -3.60 24.37 10.50
C PRO A 63 -3.74 25.56 9.54
N LYS A 64 -4.40 26.63 9.99
CA LYS A 64 -4.53 27.87 9.21
C LYS A 64 -3.27 28.76 9.32
N CYS A 65 -2.12 28.19 9.00
CA CYS A 65 -0.83 28.87 9.05
C CYS A 65 0.02 28.49 7.83
N LYS A 66 1.12 29.18 7.62
CA LYS A 66 2.16 28.75 6.68
C LYS A 66 2.82 27.47 7.21
N MET A 67 2.96 26.48 6.35
CA MET A 67 3.54 25.18 6.69
C MET A 67 4.59 24.80 5.67
N ILE A 68 5.63 24.13 6.15
CA ILE A 68 6.61 23.44 5.31
C ILE A 68 6.43 21.95 5.58
N ILE A 69 6.18 21.18 4.53
CA ILE A 69 6.05 19.72 4.61
C ILE A 69 7.27 19.12 3.90
N LEU A 70 8.06 18.35 4.63
CA LEU A 70 9.19 17.59 4.08
C LEU A 70 8.80 16.12 3.99
N SER A 71 8.82 15.57 2.80
CA SER A 71 8.45 14.18 2.55
C SER A 71 9.24 13.61 1.39
N ALA A 72 9.69 12.38 1.53
CA ALA A 72 10.34 11.64 0.46
C ALA A 72 9.35 11.09 -0.59
N THR A 73 8.06 11.03 -0.25
CA THR A 73 7.00 10.40 -1.07
C THR A 73 5.88 11.39 -1.45
N LEU A 74 6.12 12.69 -1.30
CA LEU A 74 5.12 13.71 -1.59
C LEU A 74 4.80 13.74 -3.09
N ASP A 75 3.50 13.76 -3.42
CA ASP A 75 2.98 13.96 -4.78
C ASP A 75 2.16 15.25 -4.82
N GLN A 76 2.60 16.23 -5.62
CA GLN A 76 1.95 17.54 -5.74
C GLN A 76 0.46 17.42 -6.06
N THR A 77 0.11 16.60 -7.06
CA THR A 77 -1.29 16.46 -7.50
C THR A 77 -2.19 15.87 -6.39
N ILE A 78 -1.65 14.95 -5.61
CA ILE A 78 -2.39 14.38 -4.46
C ILE A 78 -2.67 15.47 -3.42
N TYR A 79 -1.69 16.30 -3.12
CA TYR A 79 -1.87 17.41 -2.17
C TYR A 79 -2.84 18.48 -2.70
N GLU A 80 -2.80 18.79 -4.00
CA GLU A 80 -3.78 19.70 -4.64
C GLU A 80 -5.20 19.15 -4.59
N ILE A 81 -5.37 17.82 -4.76
CA ILE A 81 -6.67 17.16 -4.60
C ILE A 81 -7.17 17.26 -3.15
N PHE A 82 -6.29 17.04 -2.17
CA PHE A 82 -6.69 17.06 -0.76
C PHE A 82 -6.91 18.47 -0.21
N PHE A 83 -6.22 19.46 -0.74
CA PHE A 83 -6.26 20.84 -0.23
C PHE A 83 -6.52 21.85 -1.35
N PRO A 84 -7.65 21.74 -2.07
CA PRO A 84 -7.91 22.56 -3.27
C PRO A 84 -8.02 24.07 -3.01
N THR A 85 -8.21 24.47 -1.74
CA THR A 85 -8.31 25.89 -1.34
C THR A 85 -6.98 26.47 -0.82
N ARG A 86 -5.90 25.67 -0.81
CA ARG A 86 -4.58 26.10 -0.37
C ARG A 86 -3.71 26.51 -1.55
N ASN A 87 -2.96 27.58 -1.37
CA ASN A 87 -1.84 27.87 -2.27
C ASN A 87 -0.66 26.96 -1.90
N ILE A 88 -0.40 25.96 -2.74
CA ILE A 88 0.67 24.97 -2.55
C ILE A 88 1.82 25.35 -3.46
N ILE A 89 3.00 25.58 -2.88
CA ILE A 89 4.24 25.77 -3.60
C ILE A 89 5.03 24.46 -3.46
N TYR A 90 5.26 23.80 -4.58
CA TYR A 90 5.96 22.54 -4.62
C TYR A 90 7.42 22.76 -5.06
N HIS A 91 8.33 22.24 -4.27
CA HIS A 91 9.75 22.23 -4.59
C HIS A 91 10.25 20.80 -4.64
N GLU A 92 10.63 20.35 -5.82
CA GLU A 92 11.28 19.06 -6.00
C GLU A 92 12.79 19.21 -5.88
N VAL A 93 13.38 18.42 -5.02
CA VAL A 93 14.83 18.29 -4.92
C VAL A 93 15.28 17.16 -5.84
N LYS A 94 16.33 17.38 -6.61
CA LYS A 94 16.89 16.32 -7.44
C LYS A 94 17.19 15.08 -6.59
N GLN A 95 16.63 13.96 -6.99
CA GLN A 95 16.81 12.71 -6.28
C GLN A 95 18.29 12.29 -6.34
N ALA A 96 18.90 12.09 -5.17
CA ALA A 96 20.24 11.55 -5.08
C ALA A 96 20.24 10.06 -5.48
N ALA A 97 21.29 9.62 -6.16
CA ALA A 97 21.45 8.20 -6.48
C ALA A 97 21.68 7.38 -5.20
N TYR A 98 21.16 6.17 -5.18
CA TYR A 98 21.47 5.23 -4.10
C TYR A 98 22.97 4.89 -4.10
N THR A 99 23.57 4.86 -2.93
CA THR A 99 24.91 4.30 -2.69
C THR A 99 24.83 2.77 -2.66
N GLY A 100 23.77 2.25 -2.07
CA GLY A 100 23.47 0.82 -2.06
C GLY A 100 22.68 0.38 -3.29
N ASN A 101 22.26 -0.87 -3.31
CA ASN A 101 21.57 -1.48 -4.44
C ASN A 101 20.09 -1.74 -4.12
N LEU A 102 19.22 -1.40 -5.06
CA LEU A 102 17.82 -1.81 -5.05
C LEU A 102 17.57 -2.74 -6.24
N ILE A 103 17.33 -4.02 -5.96
CA ILE A 103 17.09 -5.05 -6.99
C ILE A 103 15.62 -5.44 -6.90
N GLN A 104 14.91 -5.33 -8.02
CA GLN A 104 13.48 -5.66 -8.06
C GLN A 104 13.20 -6.82 -9.01
N TYR A 105 12.38 -7.77 -8.52
CA TYR A 105 11.88 -8.93 -9.23
C TYR A 105 10.40 -8.74 -9.56
N PRO A 106 10.04 -8.31 -10.78
CA PRO A 106 8.68 -7.91 -11.14
C PRO A 106 7.79 -9.03 -11.66
N ALA A 107 8.29 -10.27 -11.80
CA ALA A 107 7.58 -11.36 -12.45
C ALA A 107 6.18 -11.62 -11.86
N TYR A 108 5.98 -11.41 -10.57
CA TYR A 108 4.70 -11.61 -9.89
C TYR A 108 4.32 -10.39 -9.05
N SER A 109 3.02 -10.14 -8.92
CA SER A 109 2.53 -9.03 -8.10
C SER A 109 2.80 -9.23 -6.61
N MET A 110 2.94 -10.47 -6.16
CA MET A 110 3.09 -10.87 -4.75
C MET A 110 2.10 -10.14 -3.83
N SER A 111 0.90 -9.80 -4.35
CA SER A 111 -0.19 -9.30 -3.52
C SER A 111 -0.67 -10.38 -2.55
N ARG A 112 -1.40 -10.00 -1.50
CA ARG A 112 -1.96 -10.97 -0.53
C ARG A 112 -2.74 -12.10 -1.22
N THR A 113 -3.52 -11.75 -2.24
CA THR A 113 -4.28 -12.74 -3.01
C THR A 113 -3.38 -13.60 -3.88
N ALA A 114 -2.37 -13.02 -4.53
CA ALA A 114 -1.42 -13.77 -5.34
C ALA A 114 -0.65 -14.79 -4.49
N ILE A 115 -0.06 -14.36 -3.37
CA ILE A 115 0.63 -15.26 -2.43
C ILE A 115 -0.29 -16.38 -1.95
N LYS A 116 -1.52 -16.04 -1.57
CA LYS A 116 -2.52 -17.04 -1.14
C LYS A 116 -2.83 -18.04 -2.25
N ASN A 117 -3.00 -17.58 -3.48
CA ASN A 117 -3.34 -18.45 -4.61
C ASN A 117 -2.17 -19.41 -4.94
N ILE A 118 -0.92 -18.92 -4.90
CA ILE A 118 0.26 -19.77 -5.11
C ILE A 118 0.28 -20.92 -4.11
N VAL A 119 0.04 -20.65 -2.82
CA VAL A 119 0.08 -21.67 -1.75
C VAL A 119 -1.13 -22.60 -1.77
N LEU A 120 -2.29 -22.15 -2.25
CA LEU A 120 -3.53 -22.94 -2.31
C LEU A 120 -3.71 -23.69 -3.64
N ASP A 121 -2.85 -23.47 -4.61
CA ASP A 121 -2.89 -24.21 -5.86
C ASP A 121 -2.48 -25.68 -5.61
N GLU A 122 -3.33 -26.63 -5.96
CA GLU A 122 -3.10 -28.06 -5.77
C GLU A 122 -1.88 -28.57 -6.57
N ASN A 123 -1.49 -27.86 -7.63
CA ASN A 123 -0.32 -28.15 -8.45
C ASN A 123 0.90 -27.31 -8.06
N SER A 124 0.84 -26.58 -6.95
CA SER A 124 1.93 -25.71 -6.53
C SER A 124 3.08 -26.52 -5.91
N ASP A 125 4.30 -26.21 -6.30
CA ASP A 125 5.51 -26.69 -5.65
C ASP A 125 5.72 -26.10 -4.24
N TYR A 126 4.87 -25.14 -3.85
CA TYR A 126 4.96 -24.37 -2.60
C TYR A 126 3.70 -24.51 -1.73
N PRO A 127 3.42 -25.72 -1.18
CA PRO A 127 2.20 -25.94 -0.38
C PRO A 127 2.16 -25.18 0.94
N THR A 128 3.25 -24.54 1.34
CA THR A 128 3.33 -23.70 2.53
C THR A 128 3.97 -22.34 2.25
N LEU A 129 3.60 -21.34 3.04
CA LEU A 129 4.20 -20.00 2.95
C LEU A 129 5.72 -20.04 3.21
N SER A 130 6.17 -20.87 4.13
CA SER A 130 7.60 -20.97 4.45
C SER A 130 8.40 -21.48 3.24
N MET A 131 7.93 -22.53 2.56
CA MET A 131 8.58 -23.05 1.35
C MET A 131 8.62 -22.00 0.24
N LEU A 132 7.51 -21.28 0.02
CA LEU A 132 7.47 -20.17 -0.94
C LEU A 132 8.50 -19.09 -0.58
N PHE A 133 8.58 -18.69 0.67
CA PHE A 133 9.50 -17.67 1.09
C PHE A 133 10.96 -18.12 1.10
N GLU A 134 11.25 -19.37 1.42
CA GLU A 134 12.58 -19.96 1.26
C GLU A 134 13.04 -19.93 -0.19
N LYS A 135 12.17 -20.32 -1.14
CA LYS A 135 12.46 -20.21 -2.58
C LYS A 135 12.74 -18.77 -2.99
N ILE A 136 11.93 -17.82 -2.56
CA ILE A 136 12.13 -16.40 -2.86
C ILE A 136 13.46 -15.90 -2.28
N ILE A 137 13.77 -16.25 -1.03
CA ILE A 137 15.01 -15.85 -0.35
C ILE A 137 16.24 -16.45 -1.03
N SER A 138 16.16 -17.66 -1.62
CA SER A 138 17.27 -18.28 -2.33
C SER A 138 17.79 -17.45 -3.51
N HIS A 139 16.99 -16.51 -4.03
CA HIS A 139 17.41 -15.55 -5.06
C HIS A 139 18.07 -14.29 -4.50
N THR A 140 18.35 -14.24 -3.21
CA THR A 140 18.95 -13.09 -2.52
C THR A 140 20.25 -13.47 -1.83
N ASN A 141 21.06 -12.45 -1.50
CA ASN A 141 22.33 -12.67 -0.82
C ASN A 141 22.36 -11.96 0.53
N ASN A 142 22.68 -12.73 1.59
CA ASN A 142 22.96 -12.20 2.93
C ASN A 142 21.86 -11.27 3.49
N VAL A 143 20.59 -11.59 3.23
CA VAL A 143 19.47 -10.83 3.81
C VAL A 143 19.36 -11.10 5.30
N VAL A 144 19.13 -10.02 6.06
CA VAL A 144 19.08 -10.04 7.53
C VAL A 144 17.66 -9.80 8.02
N TYR A 145 16.87 -9.03 7.26
CA TYR A 145 15.49 -8.72 7.64
C TYR A 145 14.53 -8.85 6.46
N GLY A 146 13.26 -9.10 6.77
CA GLY A 146 12.20 -9.20 5.79
C GLY A 146 11.00 -8.31 6.11
N ILE A 147 10.35 -7.79 5.08
CA ILE A 147 9.11 -7.02 5.16
C ILE A 147 8.07 -7.69 4.27
N THR A 148 6.92 -8.02 4.86
CA THR A 148 5.78 -8.60 4.13
C THR A 148 4.45 -8.14 4.75
N PHE A 149 3.37 -8.87 4.52
CA PHE A 149 2.09 -8.60 5.17
C PHE A 149 2.07 -9.16 6.60
N LYS A 150 1.43 -8.46 7.54
CA LYS A 150 1.30 -8.87 8.94
C LYS A 150 0.89 -10.35 9.11
N ARG A 151 -0.03 -10.83 8.27
CA ARG A 151 -0.52 -12.21 8.32
C ARG A 151 0.55 -13.24 7.94
N TYR A 152 1.57 -12.85 7.18
CA TYR A 152 2.61 -13.71 6.62
C TYR A 152 3.98 -13.52 7.28
N GLU A 153 4.07 -12.59 8.22
CA GLU A 153 5.31 -12.19 8.88
C GLU A 153 6.01 -13.36 9.58
N GLU A 154 5.24 -14.20 10.29
CA GLU A 154 5.77 -15.35 11.04
C GLU A 154 6.29 -16.48 10.12
N ALA A 155 5.89 -16.50 8.85
CA ALA A 155 6.35 -17.49 7.88
C ALA A 155 7.69 -17.12 7.21
N LEU A 156 8.19 -15.89 7.40
CA LEU A 156 9.50 -15.49 6.90
C LEU A 156 10.63 -16.12 7.75
N PRO A 157 11.50 -16.93 7.18
CA PRO A 157 12.58 -17.60 7.92
C PRO A 157 13.79 -16.66 8.13
N LEU A 158 13.55 -15.48 8.73
CA LEU A 158 14.54 -14.45 8.98
C LEU A 158 14.51 -14.00 10.44
N GLY A 159 15.67 -13.59 10.96
CA GLY A 159 15.80 -13.18 12.37
C GLY A 159 15.08 -11.88 12.71
N TYR A 160 14.84 -11.01 11.72
CA TYR A 160 14.10 -9.76 11.89
C TYR A 160 13.01 -9.68 10.83
N THR A 161 11.77 -9.60 11.27
CA THR A 161 10.63 -9.45 10.39
C THR A 161 9.82 -8.22 10.74
N LEU A 162 9.25 -7.59 9.74
CA LEU A 162 8.37 -6.44 9.84
C LEU A 162 7.21 -6.62 8.85
N HIS A 163 6.17 -5.82 9.02
CA HIS A 163 5.06 -5.84 8.08
C HIS A 163 4.69 -4.45 7.59
N PHE A 164 4.10 -4.37 6.39
CA PHE A 164 3.50 -3.16 5.87
C PHE A 164 2.51 -2.55 6.89
N GLY A 165 2.53 -1.22 7.01
CA GLY A 165 1.75 -0.48 8.00
C GLY A 165 2.41 -0.34 9.38
N ASN A 166 3.55 -1.01 9.64
CA ASN A 166 4.33 -0.88 10.88
C ASN A 166 5.82 -0.69 10.59
N LEU A 167 6.13 0.30 9.77
CA LEU A 167 7.50 0.57 9.31
C LEU A 167 8.15 1.77 10.01
N THR A 168 7.46 2.45 10.93
CA THR A 168 7.97 3.65 11.58
C THR A 168 8.94 3.34 12.72
N GLY A 169 9.97 4.19 12.91
CA GLY A 169 10.87 4.12 14.06
C GLY A 169 11.94 3.01 14.05
N THR A 170 12.19 2.37 12.89
CA THR A 170 13.10 1.23 12.77
C THR A 170 14.47 1.62 12.18
N ASP A 171 15.28 2.39 12.91
CA ASP A 171 16.62 2.79 12.43
C ASP A 171 17.69 1.69 12.58
N TYR A 172 17.43 0.65 13.36
CA TYR A 172 18.35 -0.48 13.56
C TYR A 172 18.56 -1.35 12.31
N LEU A 173 17.76 -1.16 11.24
CA LEU A 173 17.90 -1.83 9.95
C LEU A 173 18.85 -1.08 8.99
N SER A 174 19.31 0.11 9.35
CA SER A 174 20.24 0.89 8.55
C SER A 174 21.51 0.10 8.22
N GLY A 175 21.88 0.04 6.95
CA GLY A 175 23.06 -0.69 6.47
C GLY A 175 22.91 -2.21 6.38
N LYS A 176 21.74 -2.77 6.70
CA LYS A 176 21.47 -4.20 6.58
C LYS A 176 20.80 -4.52 5.24
N ASN A 177 21.16 -5.68 4.68
CA ASN A 177 20.47 -6.20 3.51
C ASN A 177 19.08 -6.66 3.90
N GLY A 178 18.11 -6.31 3.08
CA GLY A 178 16.70 -6.64 3.32
C GLY A 178 15.97 -7.22 2.14
N ILE A 179 14.86 -7.88 2.43
CA ILE A 179 13.94 -8.40 1.43
C ILE A 179 12.54 -7.85 1.69
N ILE A 180 11.86 -7.44 0.63
CA ILE A 180 10.47 -6.96 0.66
C ILE A 180 9.66 -7.86 -0.25
N ILE A 181 8.68 -8.57 0.31
CA ILE A 181 7.82 -9.47 -0.43
C ILE A 181 6.38 -8.97 -0.36
N GLY A 182 5.90 -8.45 -1.48
CA GLY A 182 4.51 -8.05 -1.62
C GLY A 182 4.27 -6.69 -2.26
N THR A 183 3.11 -6.56 -2.91
CA THR A 183 2.53 -5.28 -3.32
C THR A 183 1.53 -4.83 -2.26
N SER A 184 1.82 -3.74 -1.57
CA SER A 184 1.07 -3.25 -0.41
C SER A 184 -0.27 -2.61 -0.79
N HIS A 185 -1.22 -3.42 -1.30
CA HIS A 185 -2.59 -2.96 -1.53
C HIS A 185 -3.32 -2.73 -0.20
N PHE A 186 -3.88 -1.54 -0.05
CA PHE A 186 -4.84 -1.28 1.01
C PHE A 186 -6.24 -1.85 0.66
N PRO A 187 -7.11 -2.06 1.64
CA PRO A 187 -8.50 -2.43 1.36
C PRO A 187 -9.20 -1.39 0.48
N THR A 188 -10.02 -1.83 -0.47
CA THR A 188 -10.70 -0.95 -1.45
C THR A 188 -11.50 0.17 -0.81
N TYR A 189 -12.17 -0.12 0.32
CA TYR A 189 -12.94 0.87 1.04
C TYR A 189 -12.09 2.08 1.48
N LEU A 190 -10.80 1.88 1.76
CA LEU A 190 -9.92 2.98 2.17
C LEU A 190 -9.70 3.98 1.03
N TYR A 191 -9.42 3.49 -0.18
CA TYR A 191 -9.29 4.36 -1.35
C TYR A 191 -10.59 5.11 -1.64
N GLU A 192 -11.72 4.43 -1.51
CA GLU A 192 -13.05 5.00 -1.75
C GLU A 192 -13.41 6.07 -0.71
N LEU A 193 -13.13 5.83 0.58
CA LEU A 193 -13.34 6.81 1.65
C LEU A 193 -12.43 8.03 1.47
N ILE A 194 -11.15 7.82 1.13
CA ILE A 194 -10.21 8.91 0.87
C ILE A 194 -10.70 9.77 -0.30
N ALA A 195 -11.06 9.15 -1.43
CA ALA A 195 -11.59 9.88 -2.58
C ALA A 195 -12.89 10.63 -2.23
N TYR A 196 -13.77 9.98 -1.47
CA TYR A 196 -15.04 10.57 -1.05
C TYR A 196 -14.84 11.77 -0.12
N SER A 197 -13.84 11.75 0.75
CA SER A 197 -13.51 12.87 1.65
C SER A 197 -13.14 14.14 0.89
N VAL A 198 -12.71 14.03 -0.35
CA VAL A 198 -12.38 15.16 -1.25
C VAL A 198 -13.44 15.38 -2.35
N GLY A 199 -14.64 14.83 -2.16
CA GLY A 199 -15.79 15.07 -3.04
C GLY A 199 -15.88 14.14 -4.26
N ILE A 200 -15.05 13.11 -4.34
CA ILE A 200 -15.04 12.16 -5.47
C ILE A 200 -15.74 10.89 -5.07
N SER A 201 -16.77 10.50 -5.81
CA SER A 201 -17.50 9.27 -5.57
C SER A 201 -17.40 8.33 -6.78
N GLU A 202 -17.12 7.06 -6.55
CA GLU A 202 -17.21 6.02 -7.55
C GLU A 202 -18.64 5.47 -7.59
N LYS A 203 -19.27 5.55 -8.74
CA LYS A 203 -20.67 5.11 -8.91
C LYS A 203 -20.80 3.72 -9.53
N SER A 204 -19.72 3.16 -10.07
CA SER A 204 -19.76 1.89 -10.81
C SER A 204 -19.33 0.71 -9.94
N LYS A 205 -20.20 -0.30 -9.82
CA LYS A 205 -19.91 -1.55 -9.10
C LYS A 205 -18.73 -2.34 -9.68
N ASN A 206 -18.37 -2.12 -10.95
CA ASN A 206 -17.30 -2.84 -11.67
C ASN A 206 -16.08 -1.94 -11.95
N SER A 207 -15.89 -0.94 -11.14
CA SER A 207 -14.80 0.02 -11.34
C SER A 207 -13.41 -0.56 -11.00
N TYR A 208 -13.34 -1.53 -10.09
CA TYR A 208 -12.11 -2.15 -9.60
C TYR A 208 -11.89 -3.53 -10.24
N LYS A 209 -10.93 -3.63 -11.14
CA LYS A 209 -10.55 -4.87 -11.84
C LYS A 209 -9.11 -4.80 -12.35
N ASN A 210 -8.58 -5.92 -12.85
CA ASN A 210 -7.28 -5.94 -13.51
C ASN A 210 -7.25 -4.97 -14.68
N ARG A 211 -6.23 -4.10 -14.69
CA ARG A 211 -6.00 -3.08 -15.71
C ARG A 211 -4.52 -2.95 -15.98
N GLN A 212 -4.19 -2.64 -17.22
CA GLN A 212 -2.89 -2.09 -17.55
C GLN A 212 -2.78 -0.68 -16.95
N VAL A 213 -1.71 -0.44 -16.25
CA VAL A 213 -1.42 0.80 -15.55
C VAL A 213 -0.01 1.24 -15.92
N SER A 214 0.12 2.50 -16.36
CA SER A 214 1.43 3.14 -16.55
C SER A 214 1.75 3.98 -15.31
N TYR A 215 2.87 3.71 -14.69
CA TYR A 215 3.33 4.44 -13.51
C TYR A 215 4.85 4.54 -13.47
N LYS A 216 5.39 5.75 -13.26
CA LYS A 216 6.85 6.01 -13.23
C LYS A 216 7.60 5.50 -14.47
N GLY A 217 6.95 5.52 -15.64
CA GLY A 217 7.55 5.04 -16.90
C GLY A 217 7.50 3.53 -17.12
N TYR A 218 6.81 2.78 -16.25
CA TYR A 218 6.61 1.34 -16.36
C TYR A 218 5.15 1.01 -16.60
N ASP A 219 4.91 0.00 -17.45
CA ASP A 219 3.61 -0.57 -17.73
C ASP A 219 3.49 -1.92 -17.05
N PHE A 220 2.43 -2.13 -16.29
CA PHE A 220 2.17 -3.39 -15.59
C PHE A 220 0.67 -3.60 -15.37
N ILE A 221 0.28 -4.83 -15.07
CA ILE A 221 -1.11 -5.18 -14.78
C ILE A 221 -1.33 -5.25 -13.28
N MET A 222 -2.38 -4.58 -12.81
CA MET A 222 -2.81 -4.65 -11.41
C MET A 222 -4.30 -4.45 -11.26
N MET A 223 -4.83 -4.92 -10.13
CA MET A 223 -6.20 -4.55 -9.71
C MET A 223 -6.25 -3.04 -9.45
N SER A 224 -7.02 -2.31 -10.26
CA SER A 224 -7.09 -0.84 -10.19
C SER A 224 -8.43 -0.29 -10.62
N TYR A 225 -8.66 0.99 -10.31
CA TYR A 225 -9.89 1.70 -10.62
C TYR A 225 -9.89 2.26 -12.05
N LYS A 226 -11.10 2.36 -12.65
CA LYS A 226 -11.28 3.10 -13.90
C LYS A 226 -11.18 4.61 -13.68
N ASN A 227 -11.68 5.09 -12.55
CA ASN A 227 -11.60 6.50 -12.17
C ASN A 227 -10.13 6.88 -11.94
N LYS A 228 -9.65 7.86 -12.71
CA LYS A 228 -8.23 8.26 -12.70
C LYS A 228 -7.76 8.84 -11.37
N ILE A 229 -8.63 9.51 -10.63
CA ILE A 229 -8.27 10.09 -9.32
C ILE A 229 -8.18 8.98 -8.26
N LEU A 230 -9.14 8.05 -8.23
CA LEU A 230 -9.06 6.86 -7.38
C LEU A 230 -7.82 6.03 -7.69
N GLN A 231 -7.52 5.82 -8.98
CA GLN A 231 -6.31 5.15 -9.43
C GLN A 231 -5.06 5.89 -8.91
N LYS A 232 -5.01 7.21 -9.03
CA LYS A 232 -3.88 8.02 -8.58
C LYS A 232 -3.69 7.93 -7.05
N ILE A 233 -4.77 8.01 -6.28
CA ILE A 233 -4.74 7.81 -4.82
C ILE A 233 -4.20 6.42 -4.49
N GLN A 234 -4.67 5.38 -5.17
CA GLN A 234 -4.22 4.00 -5.00
C GLN A 234 -2.72 3.87 -5.26
N LEU A 235 -2.25 4.34 -6.42
CA LEU A 235 -0.84 4.27 -6.81
C LEU A 235 0.06 5.01 -5.81
N TYR A 236 -0.35 6.21 -5.39
CA TYR A 236 0.36 7.00 -4.40
C TYR A 236 0.53 6.27 -3.06
N LEU A 237 -0.54 5.68 -2.54
CA LEU A 237 -0.50 4.98 -1.25
C LEU A 237 0.37 3.71 -1.32
N ILE A 238 0.28 2.93 -2.40
CA ILE A 238 1.12 1.74 -2.60
C ILE A 238 2.59 2.16 -2.73
N SER A 239 2.87 3.16 -3.56
CA SER A 239 4.22 3.69 -3.74
C SER A 239 4.82 4.19 -2.43
N SER A 240 4.05 4.96 -1.66
CA SER A 240 4.53 5.50 -0.38
C SER A 240 4.91 4.41 0.61
N GLU A 241 4.13 3.34 0.68
CA GLU A 241 4.41 2.22 1.58
C GLU A 241 5.65 1.43 1.14
N LEU A 242 5.79 1.15 -0.16
CA LEU A 242 6.97 0.47 -0.70
C LEU A 242 8.24 1.29 -0.55
N GLU A 243 8.20 2.58 -0.85
CA GLU A 243 9.36 3.48 -0.69
C GLU A 243 9.77 3.60 0.78
N GLN A 244 8.81 3.60 1.72
CA GLN A 244 9.11 3.53 3.15
C GLN A 244 9.78 2.21 3.54
N ALA A 245 9.33 1.09 2.98
CA ALA A 245 9.93 -0.21 3.21
C ALA A 245 11.38 -0.25 2.70
N VAL A 246 11.63 0.18 1.46
CA VAL A 246 12.96 0.29 0.86
C VAL A 246 13.86 1.21 1.70
N GLY A 247 13.31 2.33 2.17
CA GLY A 247 14.02 3.32 2.97
C GLY A 247 14.59 2.82 4.31
N ARG A 248 14.19 1.63 4.79
CA ARG A 248 14.68 1.08 6.07
C ARG A 248 16.17 0.76 6.07
N SER A 249 16.71 0.30 4.96
CA SER A 249 18.17 0.07 4.78
C SER A 249 19.00 1.34 4.64
N ARG A 250 18.36 2.50 4.43
CA ARG A 250 19.07 3.77 4.19
C ARG A 250 20.01 3.74 2.98
N LEU A 251 19.56 3.18 1.85
CA LEU A 251 20.33 2.99 0.62
C LEU A 251 21.05 4.26 0.12
N LEU A 252 20.55 5.46 0.42
CA LEU A 252 21.24 6.72 0.12
C LEU A 252 22.55 6.92 0.89
N ARG A 253 22.78 6.18 1.95
CA ARG A 253 23.90 6.39 2.90
C ARG A 253 24.69 5.12 3.21
N THR A 254 24.26 3.98 2.69
CA THR A 254 24.82 2.66 3.00
C THR A 254 24.99 1.84 1.74
N ASN A 255 25.95 0.92 1.73
CA ASN A 255 26.21 -0.02 0.62
C ASN A 255 25.34 -1.30 0.72
N SER A 256 24.26 -1.27 1.50
CA SER A 256 23.37 -2.41 1.64
C SER A 256 22.58 -2.68 0.35
N THR A 257 22.03 -3.90 0.25
CA THR A 257 21.19 -4.31 -0.86
C THR A 257 19.77 -4.59 -0.34
N VAL A 258 18.78 -4.07 -1.04
CA VAL A 258 17.37 -4.38 -0.80
C VAL A 258 16.82 -5.09 -2.02
N TYR A 259 16.19 -6.25 -1.79
CA TYR A 259 15.53 -7.05 -2.80
C TYR A 259 14.00 -6.85 -2.69
N VAL A 260 13.33 -6.52 -3.79
CA VAL A 260 11.88 -6.29 -3.82
C VAL A 260 11.24 -7.31 -4.76
N PHE A 261 10.34 -8.11 -4.22
CA PHE A 261 9.52 -9.07 -4.97
C PHE A 261 8.10 -8.48 -5.10
N SER A 262 7.91 -7.74 -6.16
CA SER A 262 6.67 -7.03 -6.48
C SER A 262 6.72 -6.52 -7.92
N ASN A 263 5.59 -6.57 -8.63
CA ASN A 263 5.48 -5.96 -9.95
C ASN A 263 5.20 -4.45 -9.90
N PHE A 264 4.99 -3.87 -8.72
CA PHE A 264 4.77 -2.43 -8.57
C PHE A 264 6.13 -1.71 -8.56
N PRO A 265 6.40 -0.78 -9.50
CA PRO A 265 7.75 -0.22 -9.71
C PRO A 265 8.22 0.65 -8.55
N CYS A 266 9.43 0.38 -8.06
CA CYS A 266 10.15 1.20 -7.08
C CYS A 266 11.10 2.17 -7.79
N ASN A 267 11.33 3.34 -7.18
CA ASN A 267 12.29 4.32 -7.71
C ASN A 267 13.72 3.78 -7.66
N GLN A 268 14.49 4.02 -8.72
CA GLN A 268 15.90 3.64 -8.83
C GLN A 268 16.16 2.11 -8.71
N ALA A 269 15.14 1.28 -8.91
CA ALA A 269 15.32 -0.16 -8.90
C ALA A 269 16.02 -0.65 -10.18
N THR A 270 16.94 -1.59 -10.01
CA THR A 270 17.45 -2.43 -11.10
C THR A 270 16.53 -3.64 -11.22
N PHE A 271 15.89 -3.82 -12.37
CA PHE A 271 14.95 -4.92 -12.58
C PHE A 271 15.68 -6.19 -12.96
N CYS A 272 15.35 -7.27 -12.26
CA CYS A 272 15.77 -8.63 -12.55
C CYS A 272 14.57 -9.43 -13.07
N ASN A 273 14.51 -9.60 -14.39
CA ASN A 273 13.40 -10.23 -15.08
C ASN A 273 13.60 -11.75 -15.16
N ILE A 274 13.59 -12.45 -14.04
CA ILE A 274 13.61 -13.91 -13.97
C ILE A 274 12.31 -14.43 -13.37
N ASP A 275 11.90 -15.62 -13.77
CA ASP A 275 10.83 -16.35 -13.09
C ASP A 275 11.41 -17.06 -11.87
N TYR A 276 11.42 -16.38 -10.74
CA TYR A 276 12.03 -16.87 -9.51
C TYR A 276 11.22 -17.96 -8.79
N LEU A 277 10.06 -18.33 -9.30
CA LEU A 277 9.27 -19.44 -8.80
C LEU A 277 9.50 -20.73 -9.61
N LYS A 278 10.08 -20.64 -10.80
CA LYS A 278 10.49 -21.79 -11.59
C LYS A 278 11.96 -22.15 -11.35
N ASP A 279 12.31 -23.38 -11.58
CA ASP A 279 13.70 -23.80 -11.54
C ASP A 279 14.43 -23.37 -12.82
N ALA A 280 15.73 -23.07 -12.69
CA ALA A 280 16.56 -22.58 -13.80
C ALA A 280 16.71 -23.58 -14.95
N ASP A 281 16.38 -24.84 -14.72
CA ASP A 281 16.50 -25.94 -15.69
C ASP A 281 15.21 -26.16 -16.51
N ASP A 282 14.16 -25.34 -16.33
CA ASP A 282 12.95 -25.41 -17.17
C ASP A 282 13.18 -24.63 -18.47
N PRO A 283 13.42 -25.31 -19.61
CA PRO A 283 13.75 -24.66 -20.88
C PRO A 283 12.60 -23.87 -21.51
N GLU A 284 11.36 -24.03 -21.01
CA GLU A 284 10.20 -23.23 -21.43
C GLU A 284 10.03 -21.92 -20.64
N GLY A 285 10.88 -21.71 -19.63
CA GLY A 285 10.86 -20.53 -18.77
C GLY A 285 11.47 -19.27 -19.36
N ASN A 286 11.61 -19.15 -20.67
CA ASN A 286 12.25 -18.00 -21.30
C ASN A 286 11.34 -16.75 -21.19
N ILE A 287 11.81 -15.76 -20.46
CA ILE A 287 11.13 -14.57 -19.90
C ILE A 287 10.48 -13.67 -20.96
N ASP A 288 10.94 -13.73 -22.20
CA ASP A 288 10.37 -12.92 -23.29
C ASP A 288 8.88 -13.20 -23.54
N ASN A 289 8.43 -14.43 -23.23
CA ASN A 289 7.01 -14.79 -23.32
C ASN A 289 6.18 -14.37 -22.07
N TYR A 290 6.81 -14.23 -20.90
CA TYR A 290 6.08 -13.87 -19.66
C TYR A 290 5.84 -12.36 -19.54
N LEU A 291 6.79 -11.55 -19.93
CA LEU A 291 6.59 -10.09 -20.04
C LEU A 291 5.54 -9.74 -21.09
N ILE A 292 5.50 -10.46 -22.21
CA ILE A 292 4.48 -10.31 -23.25
C ILE A 292 3.11 -10.78 -22.75
N ASN A 293 3.02 -11.90 -22.04
CA ASN A 293 1.74 -12.42 -21.53
C ASN A 293 1.22 -11.70 -20.28
N THR A 294 2.06 -11.13 -19.42
CA THR A 294 1.64 -10.22 -18.34
C THR A 294 1.42 -8.79 -18.80
N MET A 295 1.96 -8.40 -19.97
CA MET A 295 1.69 -7.11 -20.60
C MET A 295 0.45 -7.13 -21.50
N PHE A 296 -0.05 -8.29 -21.96
CA PHE A 296 -1.11 -8.39 -22.98
C PHE A 296 -2.39 -9.13 -22.57
N PHE A 297 -2.58 -9.50 -21.29
CA PHE A 297 -3.85 -10.12 -20.84
C PHE A 297 -4.48 -9.45 -19.63
#